data_db11609baa153fa37510728d15a0453b
#
_entry.id   db11609baa153fa37510728d15a0453b
#
_cell.length_a   1.000
_cell.length_b   1.000
_cell.length_c   1.000
_cell.angle_alpha   90.00
_cell.angle_beta   90.00
_cell.angle_gamma   90.00
#
_symmetry.space_group_name_H-M   'P 1'
#
loop_
_entity.id
_entity.type
_entity.pdbx_description
1 polymer ?
#
loop_
_entity_poly.entity_id
_entity_poly.type
_entity_poly.pdbx_seq_one_letter_code
_entity_poly.pdbx_strand_id
1 'polypeptide(L)'
;ERMAGRLDQEKVRFLWEEQKNFKESEKLLEKKQKEYEKKKISEAELNAVMQLVSRKLEPKAAFQRVLSRAEFAERHGTPMVYEGGYLELFGYGSSGEQEDMQQAGMMVAALILLLAPYCAGEYSQGMMKLVGTQYYGRRRTLWVKGIIGLLACIVVCLIVYVPKLIYIGEVYGYAGILENADAIPLLANGFLDGPLWAYLLTVYGLRFLAAAVTAAL
;
A
#
# COMPACT_ATOMS: atom_id res chain seq x y z
N GLU A 1 -13.52 9.63 -2.29
CA GLU A 1 -14.70 8.78 -2.60
C GLU A 1 -15.51 9.27 -3.80
N ARG A 2 -15.78 10.60 -3.95
CA ARG A 2 -16.59 11.12 -5.07
C ARG A 2 -15.99 10.88 -6.46
N MET A 3 -14.69 10.67 -6.57
CA MET A 3 -13.98 10.51 -7.84
C MET A 3 -13.69 9.05 -8.23
N ALA A 4 -13.90 8.10 -7.32
CA ALA A 4 -13.68 6.68 -7.59
C ALA A 4 -14.65 6.12 -8.66
N GLY A 5 -14.20 5.15 -9.43
CA GLY A 5 -14.97 4.51 -10.49
C GLY A 5 -14.76 5.14 -11.88
N ARG A 6 -15.67 4.87 -12.81
CA ARG A 6 -15.59 5.44 -14.17
C ARG A 6 -15.70 6.96 -14.15
N LEU A 7 -14.92 7.60 -15.03
CA LEU A 7 -14.97 9.04 -15.24
C LEU A 7 -16.23 9.40 -16.05
N ASP A 8 -17.26 9.84 -15.33
CA ASP A 8 -18.47 10.36 -15.95
C ASP A 8 -18.27 11.82 -16.36
N GLN A 9 -19.09 12.31 -17.31
CA GLN A 9 -19.01 13.71 -17.79
C GLN A 9 -19.12 14.72 -16.65
N GLU A 10 -19.87 14.42 -15.62
CA GLU A 10 -20.02 15.28 -14.43
C GLU A 10 -18.71 15.41 -13.64
N LYS A 11 -17.99 14.30 -13.46
CA LYS A 11 -16.67 14.29 -12.78
C LYS A 11 -15.61 15.04 -13.60
N VAL A 12 -15.61 14.85 -14.90
CA VAL A 12 -14.72 15.57 -15.81
C VAL A 12 -14.99 17.07 -15.76
N ARG A 13 -16.26 17.47 -15.81
CA ARG A 13 -16.66 18.88 -15.70
C ARG A 13 -16.21 19.50 -14.38
N PHE A 14 -16.38 18.79 -13.26
CA PHE A 14 -15.91 19.24 -11.95
C PHE A 14 -14.40 19.47 -11.94
N LEU A 15 -13.61 18.54 -12.52
CA LEU A 15 -12.15 18.70 -12.61
C LEU A 15 -11.75 19.92 -13.42
N TRP A 16 -12.44 20.18 -14.53
CA TRP A 16 -12.19 21.36 -15.37
C TRP A 16 -12.55 22.67 -14.65
N GLU A 17 -13.66 22.70 -13.95
CA GLU A 17 -14.08 23.87 -13.17
C GLU A 17 -13.09 24.18 -12.04
N GLU A 18 -12.66 23.18 -11.28
CA GLU A 18 -11.66 23.37 -10.22
C GLU A 18 -10.30 23.76 -10.77
N GLN A 19 -9.86 23.18 -11.88
CA GLN A 19 -8.61 23.59 -12.53
C GLN A 19 -8.65 25.06 -12.97
N LYS A 20 -9.79 25.50 -13.47
CA LYS A 20 -10.02 26.88 -13.87
C LYS A 20 -9.95 27.81 -12.64
N ASN A 21 -10.59 27.45 -11.53
CA ASN A 21 -10.56 28.19 -10.27
C ASN A 21 -9.14 28.39 -9.74
N PHE A 22 -8.31 27.33 -9.79
CA PHE A 22 -6.90 27.43 -9.40
C PHE A 22 -6.11 28.38 -10.32
N LYS A 23 -6.28 28.24 -11.64
CA LYS A 23 -5.62 29.14 -12.62
C LYS A 23 -6.05 30.60 -12.46
N GLU A 24 -7.33 30.86 -12.16
CA GLU A 24 -7.83 32.21 -11.91
C GLU A 24 -7.25 32.80 -10.62
N SER A 25 -7.13 31.98 -9.56
CA SER A 25 -6.52 32.38 -8.29
C SER A 25 -5.03 32.71 -8.45
N GLU A 26 -4.28 31.96 -9.25
CA GLU A 26 -2.88 32.26 -9.58
C GLU A 26 -2.73 33.56 -10.37
N LYS A 27 -3.55 33.73 -11.41
CA LYS A 27 -3.54 34.97 -12.21
C LYS A 27 -3.87 36.20 -11.35
N LEU A 28 -4.78 36.04 -10.40
CA LEU A 28 -5.11 37.12 -9.45
C LEU A 28 -3.88 37.51 -8.61
N LEU A 29 -3.15 36.51 -8.11
CA LEU A 29 -1.94 36.73 -7.34
C LEU A 29 -0.86 37.43 -8.16
N GLU A 30 -0.59 36.92 -9.36
CA GLU A 30 0.39 37.55 -10.28
C GLU A 30 0.00 39.00 -10.63
N LYS A 31 -1.27 39.24 -10.85
CA LYS A 31 -1.76 40.60 -11.14
C LYS A 31 -1.51 41.52 -9.95
N LYS A 32 -1.81 41.09 -8.74
CA LYS A 32 -1.62 41.86 -7.53
C LYS A 32 -0.14 42.09 -7.19
N GLN A 33 0.72 41.12 -7.43
CA GLN A 33 2.17 41.29 -7.32
C GLN A 33 2.68 42.36 -8.29
N LYS A 34 2.25 42.35 -9.54
CA LYS A 34 2.62 43.36 -10.54
C LYS A 34 2.07 44.77 -10.18
N GLU A 35 0.88 44.83 -9.58
CA GLU A 35 0.32 46.10 -9.08
C GLU A 35 1.14 46.66 -7.90
N TYR A 36 1.64 45.81 -7.02
CA TYR A 36 2.53 46.16 -5.92
C TYR A 36 3.87 46.66 -6.44
N GLU A 37 4.52 45.96 -7.37
CA GLU A 37 5.77 46.39 -8.01
C GLU A 37 5.63 47.78 -8.65
N LYS A 38 4.47 48.10 -9.19
CA LYS A 38 4.13 49.42 -9.76
C LYS A 38 3.67 50.41 -8.68
N LYS A 39 3.82 50.10 -7.40
CA LYS A 39 3.43 50.95 -6.22
C LYS A 39 1.95 51.38 -6.27
N LYS A 40 1.06 50.59 -6.86
CA LYS A 40 -0.37 50.89 -6.95
C LYS A 40 -1.19 50.38 -5.76
N ILE A 41 -0.67 49.42 -5.00
CA ILE A 41 -1.31 48.84 -3.82
C ILE A 41 -0.34 48.83 -2.66
N SER A 42 -0.87 48.81 -1.43
CA SER A 42 -0.09 48.74 -0.22
C SER A 42 0.37 47.31 0.09
N GLU A 43 1.43 47.18 0.88
CA GLU A 43 1.95 45.89 1.34
C GLU A 43 0.92 45.12 2.16
N ALA A 44 0.08 45.80 2.94
CA ALA A 44 -0.99 45.21 3.73
C ALA A 44 -2.08 44.58 2.84
N GLU A 45 -2.43 45.24 1.74
CA GLU A 45 -3.38 44.71 0.76
C GLU A 45 -2.81 43.50 0.01
N LEU A 46 -1.54 43.52 -0.38
CA LEU A 46 -0.87 42.38 -0.99
C LEU A 46 -0.85 41.17 -0.05
N ASN A 47 -0.47 41.40 1.22
CA ASN A 47 -0.44 40.31 2.21
C ASN A 47 -1.83 39.72 2.49
N ALA A 48 -2.88 40.54 2.54
CA ALA A 48 -4.25 40.06 2.69
C ALA A 48 -4.68 39.17 1.50
N VAL A 49 -4.37 39.57 0.27
CA VAL A 49 -4.65 38.77 -0.92
C VAL A 49 -3.82 37.50 -0.95
N MET A 50 -2.51 37.58 -0.57
CA MET A 50 -1.65 36.40 -0.48
C MET A 50 -2.19 35.37 0.51
N GLN A 51 -2.65 35.76 1.68
CA GLN A 51 -3.27 34.86 2.66
C GLN A 51 -4.54 34.20 2.14
N LEU A 52 -5.41 34.95 1.47
CA LEU A 52 -6.64 34.41 0.89
C LEU A 52 -6.35 33.42 -0.24
N VAL A 53 -5.42 33.77 -1.12
CA VAL A 53 -5.07 32.94 -2.27
C VAL A 53 -4.26 31.72 -1.82
N SER A 54 -3.34 31.82 -0.85
CA SER A 54 -2.60 30.68 -0.33
C SER A 54 -3.51 29.62 0.25
N ARG A 55 -4.55 30.01 1.03
CA ARG A 55 -5.55 29.05 1.53
C ARG A 55 -6.31 28.36 0.41
N LYS A 56 -6.64 29.07 -0.68
CA LYS A 56 -7.30 28.48 -1.86
C LYS A 56 -6.37 27.56 -2.65
N LEU A 57 -5.07 27.85 -2.68
CA LEU A 57 -4.06 27.07 -3.39
C LEU A 57 -3.51 25.90 -2.57
N GLU A 58 -3.77 25.85 -1.27
CA GLU A 58 -3.32 24.77 -0.38
C GLU A 58 -3.67 23.37 -0.93
N PRO A 59 -4.91 23.08 -1.39
CA PRO A 59 -5.26 21.79 -1.95
C PRO A 59 -4.76 21.56 -3.39
N LYS A 60 -4.10 22.53 -4.04
CA LYS A 60 -3.68 22.44 -5.44
C LYS A 60 -2.79 21.23 -5.71
N ALA A 61 -1.84 20.94 -4.82
CA ALA A 61 -0.93 19.79 -4.98
C ALA A 61 -1.70 18.45 -4.94
N ALA A 62 -2.68 18.33 -4.04
CA ALA A 62 -3.55 17.16 -3.99
C ALA A 62 -4.43 17.08 -5.24
N PHE A 63 -4.97 18.20 -5.69
CA PHE A 63 -5.79 18.28 -6.89
C PHE A 63 -4.98 17.89 -8.14
N GLN A 64 -3.74 18.34 -8.30
CA GLN A 64 -2.88 17.96 -9.42
C GLN A 64 -2.65 16.44 -9.48
N ARG A 65 -2.50 15.78 -8.32
CA ARG A 65 -2.41 14.31 -8.28
C ARG A 65 -3.69 13.65 -8.77
N VAL A 66 -4.84 14.17 -8.39
CA VAL A 66 -6.14 13.65 -8.86
C VAL A 66 -6.30 13.88 -10.37
N LEU A 67 -5.90 15.04 -10.86
CA LEU A 67 -5.98 15.38 -12.27
C LEU A 67 -5.08 14.47 -13.14
N SER A 68 -3.81 14.28 -12.74
CA SER A 68 -2.89 13.40 -13.48
C SER A 68 -3.40 11.95 -13.54
N ARG A 69 -4.11 11.50 -12.52
CA ARG A 69 -4.75 10.19 -12.50
C ARG A 69 -5.99 10.10 -13.36
N ALA A 70 -6.80 11.15 -13.36
CA ALA A 70 -7.95 11.23 -14.26
C ALA A 70 -7.49 11.18 -15.73
N GLU A 71 -6.42 11.90 -16.07
CA GLU A 71 -5.82 11.85 -17.39
C GLU A 71 -5.26 10.46 -17.74
N PHE A 72 -4.65 9.78 -16.77
CA PHE A 72 -4.18 8.42 -16.95
C PHE A 72 -5.33 7.45 -17.19
N ALA A 73 -6.37 7.51 -16.38
CA ALA A 73 -7.56 6.67 -16.50
C ALA A 73 -8.28 6.89 -17.83
N GLU A 74 -8.36 8.15 -18.31
CA GLU A 74 -8.94 8.49 -19.59
C GLU A 74 -8.12 7.92 -20.77
N ARG A 75 -6.79 8.03 -20.73
CA ARG A 75 -5.91 7.49 -21.78
C ARG A 75 -5.95 5.97 -21.89
N HIS A 76 -6.09 5.27 -20.77
CA HIS A 76 -6.07 3.80 -20.73
C HIS A 76 -7.48 3.19 -20.70
N GLY A 77 -8.53 4.03 -20.65
CA GLY A 77 -9.92 3.55 -20.57
C GLY A 77 -10.23 2.77 -19.28
N THR A 78 -9.42 2.98 -18.23
CA THR A 78 -9.55 2.30 -16.93
C THR A 78 -10.36 3.14 -15.95
N PRO A 79 -11.08 2.52 -14.99
CA PRO A 79 -11.74 3.27 -13.94
C PRO A 79 -10.72 3.90 -12.98
N MET A 80 -11.08 5.01 -12.38
CA MET A 80 -10.28 5.64 -11.33
C MET A 80 -10.35 4.82 -10.03
N VAL A 81 -9.23 4.24 -9.63
CA VAL A 81 -9.09 3.52 -8.36
C VAL A 81 -8.30 4.40 -7.37
N TYR A 82 -8.70 4.38 -6.10
CA TYR A 82 -7.93 5.07 -5.05
C TYR A 82 -6.69 4.24 -4.71
N GLU A 83 -5.56 4.59 -5.30
CA GLU A 83 -4.33 3.77 -5.25
C GLU A 83 -3.61 3.79 -3.90
N GLY A 84 -3.82 4.84 -3.06
CA GLY A 84 -3.05 5.02 -1.83
C GLY A 84 -3.08 3.79 -0.92
N GLY A 85 -4.28 3.23 -0.68
CA GLY A 85 -4.42 2.02 0.13
C GLY A 85 -3.77 0.78 -0.51
N TYR A 86 -3.90 0.62 -1.82
CA TYR A 86 -3.30 -0.51 -2.54
C TYR A 86 -1.78 -0.42 -2.60
N LEU A 87 -1.21 0.77 -2.83
CA LEU A 87 0.23 0.96 -2.83
C LEU A 87 0.84 0.66 -1.46
N GLU A 88 0.20 1.12 -0.38
CA GLU A 88 0.61 0.80 0.99
C GLU A 88 0.51 -0.69 1.28
N LEU A 89 -0.53 -1.37 0.76
CA LEU A 89 -0.77 -2.80 0.92
C LEU A 89 0.28 -3.65 0.21
N PHE A 90 0.72 -3.18 -0.95
CA PHE A 90 1.76 -3.85 -1.75
C PHE A 90 3.19 -3.48 -1.33
N GLY A 91 3.35 -2.54 -0.38
CA GLY A 91 4.65 -2.10 0.10
C GLY A 91 5.35 -1.14 -0.85
N TYR A 92 4.60 -0.41 -1.69
CA TYR A 92 5.16 0.61 -2.55
C TYR A 92 5.19 1.99 -1.87
N GLY A 93 6.23 2.76 -2.15
CA GLY A 93 6.46 4.08 -1.56
C GLY A 93 7.35 4.04 -0.32
N SER A 94 7.92 5.19 0.06
CA SER A 94 8.94 5.28 1.11
C SER A 94 8.50 4.78 2.49
N SER A 95 7.23 4.97 2.83
CA SER A 95 6.66 4.42 4.07
C SER A 95 6.28 2.95 3.95
N GLY A 96 5.73 2.53 2.81
CA GLY A 96 5.30 1.16 2.57
C GLY A 96 6.46 0.17 2.55
N GLU A 97 7.58 0.51 1.92
CA GLU A 97 8.79 -0.33 1.89
C GLU A 97 9.39 -0.53 3.28
N GLN A 98 9.46 0.53 4.09
CA GLN A 98 9.97 0.46 5.45
C GLN A 98 9.07 -0.38 6.35
N GLU A 99 7.76 -0.23 6.24
CA GLU A 99 6.79 -1.04 7.00
C GLU A 99 6.84 -2.51 6.61
N ASP A 100 6.94 -2.82 5.32
CA ASP A 100 7.07 -4.19 4.83
C ASP A 100 8.35 -4.86 5.34
N MET A 101 9.46 -4.14 5.36
CA MET A 101 10.72 -4.65 5.89
C MET A 101 10.64 -4.90 7.41
N GLN A 102 9.98 -4.02 8.16
CA GLN A 102 9.72 -4.21 9.59
C GLN A 102 8.81 -5.40 9.84
N GLN A 103 7.73 -5.56 9.08
CA GLN A 103 6.81 -6.69 9.20
C GLN A 103 7.51 -8.01 8.87
N ALA A 104 8.33 -8.04 7.83
CA ALA A 104 9.13 -9.22 7.50
C ALA A 104 10.12 -9.56 8.62
N GLY A 105 10.79 -8.57 9.19
CA GLY A 105 11.70 -8.76 10.32
C GLY A 105 10.99 -9.29 11.57
N MET A 106 9.83 -8.74 11.92
CA MET A 106 9.01 -9.23 13.04
C MET A 106 8.54 -10.68 12.80
N MET A 107 8.13 -11.00 11.58
CA MET A 107 7.70 -12.35 11.21
C MET A 107 8.83 -13.37 11.39
N VAL A 108 10.03 -13.07 10.86
CA VAL A 108 11.21 -13.93 11.01
C VAL A 108 11.58 -14.11 12.49
N ALA A 109 11.62 -13.02 13.25
CA ALA A 109 11.92 -13.08 14.68
C ALA A 109 10.89 -13.93 15.46
N ALA A 110 9.60 -13.75 15.17
CA ALA A 110 8.53 -14.53 15.80
C ALA A 110 8.64 -16.03 15.46
N LEU A 111 8.92 -16.37 14.21
CA LEU A 111 9.12 -17.77 13.79
C LEU A 111 10.33 -18.39 14.48
N ILE A 112 11.46 -17.70 14.56
CA ILE A 112 12.65 -18.17 15.26
C ILE A 112 12.35 -18.40 16.75
N LEU A 113 11.72 -17.43 17.44
CA LEU A 113 11.40 -17.54 18.86
C LEU A 113 10.43 -18.69 19.15
N LEU A 114 9.52 -18.98 18.22
CA LEU A 114 8.51 -20.03 18.39
C LEU A 114 9.05 -21.42 18.04
N LEU A 115 9.84 -21.54 16.97
CA LEU A 115 10.32 -22.84 16.48
C LEU A 115 11.65 -23.27 17.08
N ALA A 116 12.55 -22.35 17.44
CA ALA A 116 13.86 -22.70 18.00
C ALA A 116 13.78 -23.54 19.29
N PRO A 117 12.94 -23.18 20.31
CA PRO A 117 12.78 -24.02 21.50
C PRO A 117 12.20 -25.40 21.17
N TYR A 118 11.26 -25.45 20.23
CA TYR A 118 10.63 -26.69 19.80
C TYR A 118 11.63 -27.63 19.13
N CYS A 119 12.52 -27.12 18.28
CA CYS A 119 13.56 -27.91 17.64
C CYS A 119 14.69 -28.29 18.63
N ALA A 120 15.10 -27.33 19.49
CA ALA A 120 16.18 -27.55 20.46
C ALA A 120 15.81 -28.52 21.60
N GLY A 121 14.53 -28.60 21.97
CA GLY A 121 14.05 -29.44 23.07
C GLY A 121 14.38 -30.92 22.89
N GLU A 122 14.38 -31.45 21.69
CA GLU A 122 14.71 -32.84 21.42
C GLU A 122 16.22 -33.15 21.60
N TYR A 123 17.07 -32.17 21.29
CA TYR A 123 18.51 -32.29 21.53
C TYR A 123 18.82 -32.25 23.01
N SER A 124 18.24 -31.35 23.76
CA SER A 124 18.49 -31.19 25.21
C SER A 124 17.97 -32.38 26.04
N GLN A 125 16.91 -33.05 25.61
CA GLN A 125 16.32 -34.19 26.29
C GLN A 125 16.94 -35.54 25.86
N GLY A 126 17.90 -35.55 24.96
CA GLY A 126 18.56 -36.79 24.48
C GLY A 126 17.66 -37.73 23.65
N MET A 127 16.44 -37.27 23.31
CA MET A 127 15.46 -38.07 22.58
C MET A 127 15.87 -38.37 21.13
N MET A 128 16.80 -37.62 20.55
CA MET A 128 17.32 -37.86 19.20
C MET A 128 17.91 -39.26 19.02
N LYS A 129 18.56 -39.80 20.04
CA LYS A 129 19.13 -41.18 20.00
C LYS A 129 18.00 -42.23 19.92
N LEU A 130 16.92 -42.05 20.66
CA LEU A 130 15.75 -42.94 20.68
C LEU A 130 14.94 -42.90 19.36
N VAL A 131 14.74 -41.71 18.82
CA VAL A 131 14.02 -41.52 17.54
C VAL A 131 14.82 -42.04 16.37
N GLY A 132 16.16 -41.91 16.42
CA GLY A 132 17.07 -42.40 15.39
C GLY A 132 17.15 -43.92 15.24
N THR A 133 16.87 -44.67 16.30
CA THR A 133 16.86 -46.14 16.31
C THR A 133 15.57 -46.77 15.79
N GLN A 134 14.48 -46.01 15.70
CA GLN A 134 13.18 -46.50 15.21
C GLN A 134 13.06 -46.29 13.70
N TYR A 135 12.86 -47.37 12.94
CA TYR A 135 12.77 -47.35 11.46
C TYR A 135 11.68 -46.41 10.92
N TYR A 136 10.53 -46.34 11.56
CA TYR A 136 9.42 -45.40 11.19
C TYR A 136 9.45 -44.08 11.97
N GLY A 137 10.15 -44.01 13.10
CA GLY A 137 10.13 -42.88 14.01
C GLY A 137 10.66 -41.60 13.37
N ARG A 138 11.80 -41.69 12.67
CA ARG A 138 12.43 -40.53 12.05
C ARG A 138 11.58 -39.85 10.98
N ARG A 139 10.95 -40.62 10.09
CA ARG A 139 10.12 -40.09 9.02
C ARG A 139 8.82 -39.45 9.57
N ARG A 140 8.18 -40.11 10.54
CA ARG A 140 6.98 -39.59 11.19
C ARG A 140 7.23 -38.32 11.98
N THR A 141 8.34 -38.25 12.70
CA THR A 141 8.76 -37.06 13.45
C THR A 141 9.01 -35.87 12.53
N LEU A 142 9.70 -36.08 11.40
CA LEU A 142 9.91 -35.01 10.40
C LEU A 142 8.60 -34.48 9.82
N TRP A 143 7.64 -35.36 9.48
CA TRP A 143 6.33 -34.94 8.99
C TRP A 143 5.56 -34.13 10.05
N VAL A 144 5.52 -34.59 11.30
CA VAL A 144 4.86 -33.88 12.39
C VAL A 144 5.49 -32.52 12.62
N LYS A 145 6.82 -32.42 12.63
CA LYS A 145 7.53 -31.14 12.74
C LYS A 145 7.22 -30.20 11.58
N GLY A 146 7.21 -30.72 10.36
CA GLY A 146 6.83 -29.94 9.19
C GLY A 146 5.42 -29.37 9.28
N ILE A 147 4.46 -30.18 9.73
CA ILE A 147 3.07 -29.73 9.93
C ILE A 147 2.99 -28.66 11.03
N ILE A 148 3.66 -28.85 12.14
CA ILE A 148 3.68 -27.87 13.23
C ILE A 148 4.36 -26.57 12.78
N GLY A 149 5.48 -26.66 12.05
CA GLY A 149 6.14 -25.50 11.45
C GLY A 149 5.22 -24.73 10.49
N LEU A 150 4.50 -25.45 9.63
CA LEU A 150 3.52 -24.85 8.70
C LEU A 150 2.39 -24.16 9.45
N LEU A 151 1.80 -24.82 10.48
CA LEU A 151 0.75 -24.23 11.30
C LEU A 151 1.26 -22.98 12.03
N ALA A 152 2.46 -23.04 12.61
CA ALA A 152 3.08 -21.88 13.24
C ALA A 152 3.26 -20.72 12.23
N CYS A 153 3.72 -21.02 11.01
CA CYS A 153 3.86 -20.05 9.94
C CYS A 153 2.50 -19.40 9.59
N ILE A 154 1.43 -20.19 9.43
CA ILE A 154 0.09 -19.65 9.16
C ILE A 154 -0.36 -18.72 10.28
N VAL A 155 -0.22 -19.12 11.54
CA VAL A 155 -0.64 -18.31 12.69
C VAL A 155 0.14 -17.00 12.77
N VAL A 156 1.47 -17.05 12.61
CA VAL A 156 2.32 -15.85 12.62
C VAL A 156 1.98 -14.93 11.46
N CYS A 157 1.79 -15.45 10.25
CA CYS A 157 1.37 -14.64 9.09
C CYS A 157 0.00 -13.97 9.32
N LEU A 158 -0.97 -14.68 9.89
CA LEU A 158 -2.26 -14.08 10.22
C LEU A 158 -2.12 -12.94 11.24
N ILE A 159 -1.34 -13.14 12.28
CA ILE A 159 -1.12 -12.11 13.30
C ILE A 159 -0.42 -10.86 12.74
N VAL A 160 0.53 -11.04 11.82
CA VAL A 160 1.31 -9.92 11.27
C VAL A 160 0.57 -9.19 10.16
N TYR A 161 -0.07 -9.91 9.23
CA TYR A 161 -0.63 -9.30 8.02
C TYR A 161 -2.12 -8.95 8.09
N VAL A 162 -2.94 -9.70 8.87
CA VAL A 162 -4.38 -9.43 8.94
C VAL A 162 -4.70 -8.06 9.54
N PRO A 163 -4.04 -7.57 10.61
CA PRO A 163 -4.30 -6.24 11.15
C PRO A 163 -4.10 -5.13 10.10
N LYS A 164 -3.05 -5.23 9.26
CA LYS A 164 -2.80 -4.26 8.18
C LYS A 164 -3.92 -4.30 7.12
N LEU A 165 -4.37 -5.50 6.75
CA LEU A 165 -5.50 -5.65 5.82
C LEU A 165 -6.76 -4.99 6.37
N ILE A 166 -7.11 -5.26 7.64
CA ILE A 166 -8.29 -4.66 8.28
C ILE A 166 -8.16 -3.14 8.33
N TYR A 167 -7.02 -2.62 8.79
CA TYR A 167 -6.76 -1.19 8.88
C TYR A 167 -6.94 -0.48 7.53
N ILE A 168 -6.33 -1.03 6.47
CA ILE A 168 -6.44 -0.44 5.13
C ILE A 168 -7.88 -0.52 4.62
N GLY A 169 -8.59 -1.62 4.89
CA GLY A 169 -9.99 -1.76 4.55
C GLY A 169 -10.90 -0.76 5.24
N GLU A 170 -10.62 -0.41 6.50
CA GLU A 170 -11.39 0.58 7.26
C GLU A 170 -11.07 2.01 6.83
N VAL A 171 -9.79 2.33 6.59
CA VAL A 171 -9.35 3.71 6.28
C VAL A 171 -9.58 4.07 4.81
N TYR A 172 -9.22 3.19 3.90
CA TYR A 172 -9.24 3.46 2.45
C TYR A 172 -10.39 2.75 1.71
N GLY A 173 -10.94 1.69 2.30
CA GLY A 173 -11.88 0.81 1.63
C GLY A 173 -11.21 -0.07 0.56
N TYR A 174 -11.95 -1.07 0.10
CA TYR A 174 -11.51 -1.95 -1.01
C TYR A 174 -12.26 -1.64 -2.32
N ALA A 175 -12.63 -0.36 -2.51
CA ALA A 175 -13.29 0.06 -3.75
C ALA A 175 -12.37 -0.19 -4.96
N GLY A 176 -12.87 -0.91 -5.96
CA GLY A 176 -12.09 -1.23 -7.16
C GLY A 176 -11.20 -2.48 -7.07
N ILE A 177 -11.32 -3.32 -6.04
CA ILE A 177 -10.54 -4.57 -5.91
C ILE A 177 -10.76 -5.55 -7.08
N LEU A 178 -11.89 -5.47 -7.75
CA LEU A 178 -12.22 -6.27 -8.94
C LEU A 178 -11.70 -5.67 -10.24
N GLU A 179 -11.21 -4.42 -10.21
CA GLU A 179 -10.67 -3.75 -11.36
C GLU A 179 -9.26 -4.25 -11.70
N ASN A 180 -8.84 -4.06 -12.95
CA ASN A 180 -7.51 -4.48 -13.39
C ASN A 180 -6.41 -3.68 -12.68
N ALA A 181 -5.26 -4.34 -12.46
CA ALA A 181 -4.06 -3.72 -11.91
C ALA A 181 -3.58 -2.53 -12.75
N ASP A 182 -3.85 -2.54 -14.06
CA ASP A 182 -3.56 -1.43 -14.99
C ASP A 182 -4.28 -0.13 -14.64
N ALA A 183 -5.31 -0.16 -13.80
CA ALA A 183 -5.96 1.04 -13.26
C ALA A 183 -5.04 1.85 -12.32
N ILE A 184 -3.98 1.23 -11.82
CA ILE A 184 -2.97 1.87 -10.98
C ILE A 184 -1.71 2.10 -11.82
N PRO A 185 -1.27 3.36 -12.06
CA PRO A 185 -0.15 3.68 -12.94
C PRO A 185 1.15 2.94 -12.61
N LEU A 186 1.38 2.68 -11.31
CA LEU A 186 2.59 1.98 -10.86
C LEU A 186 2.55 0.49 -11.20
N LEU A 187 1.36 -0.11 -11.31
CA LEU A 187 1.16 -1.53 -11.59
C LEU A 187 0.92 -1.80 -13.08
N ALA A 188 0.62 -0.77 -13.88
CA ALA A 188 0.30 -0.89 -15.30
C ALA A 188 1.40 -1.56 -16.15
N ASN A 189 2.66 -1.54 -15.69
CA ASN A 189 3.78 -2.26 -16.29
C ASN A 189 4.25 -3.42 -15.40
N GLY A 190 3.40 -3.90 -14.52
CA GLY A 190 3.70 -4.98 -13.59
C GLY A 190 3.82 -6.35 -14.28
N PHE A 191 4.25 -7.34 -13.51
CA PHE A 191 4.43 -8.72 -14.00
C PHE A 191 3.12 -9.53 -14.06
N LEU A 192 2.01 -8.97 -13.61
CA LEU A 192 0.70 -9.61 -13.55
C LEU A 192 -0.36 -8.75 -14.23
N ASP A 193 -0.85 -9.24 -15.36
CA ASP A 193 -2.04 -8.70 -16.00
C ASP A 193 -3.27 -9.38 -15.38
N GLY A 194 -4.03 -8.62 -14.58
CA GLY A 194 -5.22 -9.20 -13.93
C GLY A 194 -5.86 -8.28 -12.90
N PRO A 195 -6.93 -8.74 -12.26
CA PRO A 195 -7.61 -7.94 -11.26
C PRO A 195 -6.76 -7.74 -10.00
N LEU A 196 -6.95 -6.61 -9.33
CA LEU A 196 -6.18 -6.22 -8.14
C LEU A 196 -6.22 -7.27 -7.01
N TRP A 197 -7.32 -8.02 -6.86
CA TRP A 197 -7.39 -9.11 -5.89
C TRP A 197 -6.41 -10.25 -6.20
N ALA A 198 -6.19 -10.57 -7.50
CA ALA A 198 -5.23 -11.60 -7.90
C ALA A 198 -3.80 -11.14 -7.62
N TYR A 199 -3.50 -9.86 -7.86
CA TYR A 199 -2.23 -9.25 -7.50
C TYR A 199 -1.99 -9.31 -5.99
N LEU A 200 -3.00 -8.99 -5.19
CA LEU A 200 -2.96 -9.07 -3.73
C LEU A 200 -2.69 -10.51 -3.26
N LEU A 201 -3.43 -11.48 -3.81
CA LEU A 201 -3.22 -12.90 -3.51
C LEU A 201 -1.78 -13.36 -3.83
N THR A 202 -1.24 -12.89 -4.95
CA THR A 202 0.11 -13.26 -5.36
C THR A 202 1.16 -12.67 -4.42
N VAL A 203 1.07 -11.39 -4.07
CA VAL A 203 2.02 -10.72 -3.15
C VAL A 203 1.97 -11.38 -1.77
N TYR A 204 0.78 -11.59 -1.21
CA TYR A 204 0.65 -12.24 0.11
C TYR A 204 1.01 -13.72 0.06
N GLY A 205 0.73 -14.41 -1.05
CA GLY A 205 1.18 -15.79 -1.30
C GLY A 205 2.70 -15.91 -1.32
N LEU A 206 3.40 -14.98 -1.97
CA LEU A 206 4.86 -14.92 -1.96
C LEU A 206 5.43 -14.63 -0.56
N ARG A 207 4.80 -13.73 0.19
CA ARG A 207 5.18 -13.46 1.59
C ARG A 207 5.00 -14.70 2.47
N PHE A 208 3.91 -15.43 2.29
CA PHE A 208 3.68 -16.69 2.99
C PHE A 208 4.70 -17.77 2.60
N LEU A 209 5.04 -17.90 1.32
CA LEU A 209 6.07 -18.83 0.87
C LEU A 209 7.44 -18.49 1.47
N ALA A 210 7.81 -17.20 1.51
CA ALA A 210 9.04 -16.75 2.15
C ALA A 210 9.07 -17.12 3.65
N ALA A 211 7.95 -16.92 4.35
CA ALA A 211 7.79 -17.33 5.74
C ALA A 211 7.92 -18.85 5.93
N ALA A 212 7.29 -19.65 5.05
CA ALA A 212 7.37 -21.10 5.09
C ALA A 212 8.79 -21.63 4.84
N VAL A 213 9.54 -21.00 3.91
CA VAL A 213 10.95 -21.32 3.68
C VAL A 213 11.78 -20.99 4.93
N THR A 214 11.56 -19.84 5.55
CA THR A 214 12.25 -19.46 6.81
C THR A 214 11.95 -20.43 7.95
N ALA A 215 10.73 -20.92 8.04
CA ALA A 215 10.33 -21.90 9.05
C ALA A 215 10.92 -23.30 8.80
N ALA A 216 11.29 -23.61 7.55
CA ALA A 216 11.88 -24.89 7.16
C ALA A 216 13.41 -24.94 7.33
N LEU A 217 14.08 -23.78 7.38
CA LEU A 217 15.53 -23.65 7.62
C LEU A 217 15.87 -23.77 9.11
#